data_ce9a87b9bc7edfd28e877fe73b3be346
#
_entry.id   ce9a87b9bc7edfd28e877fe73b3be346
#
_cell.length_a   1.000
_cell.length_b   1.000
_cell.length_c   1.000
_cell.angle_alpha   90.00
_cell.angle_beta   90.00
_cell.angle_gamma   90.00
#
_symmetry.space_group_name_H-M   'P 1'
#
loop_
_entity.id
_entity.type
_entity.pdbx_description
1 polymer ?
#
loop_
_entity_poly.entity_id
_entity_poly.type
_entity_poly.pdbx_seq_one_letter_code
_entity_poly.pdbx_strand_id
1 'polypeptide(L)'
;MKYFFYESEDTKMKRPNILLITTDQQRLDTIGTYGSKIAKTPYIDALAKDGSVFESTFNQNPVCVPARACIQTGRYTRQHGVTYMENVMDNTPGLPDHEHVFWDYLKGAGYDTAAFGKIH
;
A
#
# COMPACT_ATOMS: atom_id res chain seq x y z
N MET A 1 -3.42 21.78 -12.84
CA MET A 1 -3.03 20.56 -13.57
C MET A 1 -4.29 19.99 -14.20
N LYS A 2 -4.42 20.07 -15.53
CA LYS A 2 -5.62 19.61 -16.25
C LYS A 2 -5.41 18.16 -16.63
N TYR A 3 -6.25 17.26 -16.17
CA TYR A 3 -6.30 15.89 -16.66
C TYR A 3 -7.16 15.86 -17.91
N PHE A 4 -6.57 15.49 -19.04
CA PHE A 4 -7.32 15.20 -20.26
C PHE A 4 -7.73 13.73 -20.22
N PHE A 5 -9.01 13.46 -20.05
CA PHE A 5 -9.57 12.16 -20.38
C PHE A 5 -9.91 12.14 -21.86
N TYR A 6 -9.30 11.26 -22.61
CA TYR A 6 -9.68 10.98 -23.98
C TYR A 6 -10.73 9.87 -23.95
N GLU A 7 -11.99 10.23 -24.13
CA GLU A 7 -13.04 9.26 -24.42
C GLU A 7 -12.92 8.87 -25.89
N SER A 8 -12.34 7.71 -26.19
CA SER A 8 -12.52 7.04 -27.47
C SER A 8 -13.77 6.15 -27.36
N GLU A 9 -14.78 6.44 -28.16
CA GLU A 9 -15.89 5.53 -28.43
C GLU A 9 -15.31 4.20 -28.91
N ASP A 10 -15.61 3.09 -28.21
CA ASP A 10 -15.33 1.69 -28.57
C ASP A 10 -14.19 0.91 -27.89
N THR A 11 -13.64 1.35 -26.78
CA THR A 11 -12.95 0.39 -25.92
C THR A 11 -13.46 0.50 -24.49
N LYS A 12 -14.35 -0.40 -24.11
CA LYS A 12 -14.60 -0.73 -22.70
C LYS A 12 -13.23 -1.11 -22.11
N MET A 13 -12.52 -0.14 -21.53
CA MET A 13 -11.21 -0.41 -20.90
C MET A 13 -11.44 -1.53 -19.90
N LYS A 14 -10.83 -2.68 -20.12
CA LYS A 14 -10.84 -3.77 -19.17
C LYS A 14 -10.19 -3.24 -17.90
N ARG A 15 -10.91 -3.29 -16.79
CA ARG A 15 -10.36 -2.92 -15.49
C ARG A 15 -9.13 -3.77 -15.21
N PRO A 16 -7.97 -3.17 -14.91
CA PRO A 16 -6.77 -3.95 -14.63
C PRO A 16 -6.91 -4.72 -13.32
N ASN A 17 -6.30 -5.89 -13.24
CA ASN A 17 -6.11 -6.54 -11.95
C ASN A 17 -5.10 -5.74 -11.12
N ILE A 18 -5.34 -5.65 -9.83
CA ILE A 18 -4.49 -4.90 -8.90
C ILE A 18 -3.89 -5.88 -7.89
N LEU A 19 -2.57 -5.97 -7.85
CA LEU A 19 -1.84 -6.75 -6.85
C LEU A 19 -0.98 -5.81 -6.01
N LEU A 20 -1.35 -5.64 -4.74
CA LEU A 20 -0.56 -4.92 -3.77
C LEU A 20 0.27 -5.90 -2.95
N ILE A 21 1.58 -5.78 -2.99
CA ILE A 21 2.51 -6.57 -2.18
C ILE A 21 3.19 -5.65 -1.19
N THR A 22 3.07 -5.96 0.09
CA THR A 22 3.77 -5.23 1.16
C THR A 22 4.72 -6.17 1.89
N THR A 23 5.95 -5.74 2.07
CA THR A 23 6.94 -6.43 2.90
C THR A 23 6.88 -5.94 4.34
N ASP A 24 7.33 -6.76 5.30
CA ASP A 24 7.42 -6.38 6.71
C ASP A 24 8.88 -6.09 7.08
N GLN A 25 9.15 -4.92 7.67
CA GLN A 25 10.47 -4.48 8.14
C GLN A 25 11.60 -4.56 7.09
N GLN A 26 11.28 -4.54 5.82
CA GLN A 26 12.31 -4.57 4.78
C GLN A 26 13.02 -3.22 4.69
N ARG A 27 14.33 -3.24 4.80
CA ARG A 27 15.19 -2.06 4.63
C ARG A 27 15.44 -1.83 3.15
N LEU A 28 15.53 -0.56 2.77
CA LEU A 28 15.79 -0.14 1.38
C LEU A 28 17.11 -0.74 0.84
N ASP A 29 18.15 -0.76 1.66
CA ASP A 29 19.50 -1.28 1.32
C ASP A 29 19.58 -2.80 1.19
N THR A 30 18.44 -3.51 1.36
CA THR A 30 18.34 -4.96 1.09
C THR A 30 17.73 -5.29 -0.27
N ILE A 31 17.47 -4.31 -1.11
CA ILE A 31 16.92 -4.48 -2.45
C ILE A 31 17.96 -4.11 -3.50
N GLY A 32 18.17 -5.00 -4.49
CA GLY A 32 19.20 -4.83 -5.53
C GLY A 32 19.04 -3.53 -6.32
N THR A 33 17.83 -3.19 -6.73
CA THR A 33 17.51 -1.95 -7.46
C THR A 33 17.96 -0.68 -6.70
N TYR A 34 17.95 -0.71 -5.38
CA TYR A 34 18.45 0.38 -4.54
C TYR A 34 19.93 0.23 -4.14
N GLY A 35 20.69 -0.64 -4.84
CA GLY A 35 22.13 -0.74 -4.68
C GLY A 35 22.62 -1.78 -3.67
N SER A 36 21.77 -2.71 -3.22
CA SER A 36 22.21 -3.80 -2.35
C SER A 36 23.31 -4.62 -3.01
N LYS A 37 24.43 -4.81 -2.30
CA LYS A 37 25.53 -5.67 -2.73
C LYS A 37 25.48 -7.06 -2.10
N ILE A 38 24.65 -7.25 -1.09
CA ILE A 38 24.58 -8.46 -0.27
C ILE A 38 23.33 -9.28 -0.61
N ALA A 39 22.16 -8.64 -0.58
CA ALA A 39 20.90 -9.30 -0.88
C ALA A 39 20.71 -9.43 -2.40
N LYS A 40 20.16 -10.57 -2.80
CA LYS A 40 19.80 -10.84 -4.19
C LYS A 40 18.27 -10.82 -4.31
N THR A 41 17.75 -9.85 -5.07
CA THR A 41 16.31 -9.64 -5.25
C THR A 41 15.91 -9.65 -6.73
N PRO A 42 16.26 -10.71 -7.50
CA PRO A 42 16.16 -10.69 -8.96
C PRO A 42 14.75 -10.43 -9.49
N TYR A 43 13.72 -10.91 -8.79
CA TYR A 43 12.34 -10.72 -9.21
C TYR A 43 11.83 -9.30 -8.91
N ILE A 44 12.21 -8.72 -7.76
CA ILE A 44 11.90 -7.31 -7.43
C ILE A 44 12.65 -6.40 -8.40
N ASP A 45 13.91 -6.72 -8.68
CA ASP A 45 14.74 -5.95 -9.63
C ASP A 45 14.19 -6.01 -11.06
N ALA A 46 13.62 -7.16 -11.47
CA ALA A 46 12.93 -7.29 -12.75
C ALA A 46 11.68 -6.42 -12.82
N LEU A 47 10.84 -6.43 -11.77
CA LEU A 47 9.69 -5.53 -11.68
C LEU A 47 10.09 -4.06 -11.75
N ALA A 48 11.17 -3.68 -11.06
CA ALA A 48 11.70 -2.33 -11.08
C ALA A 48 12.18 -1.90 -12.46
N LYS A 49 12.76 -2.83 -13.24
CA LYS A 49 13.22 -2.58 -14.59
C LYS A 49 12.07 -2.32 -15.58
N ASP A 50 10.96 -3.02 -15.40
CA ASP A 50 9.80 -2.94 -16.30
C ASP A 50 8.74 -1.93 -15.83
N GLY A 51 8.89 -1.40 -14.61
CA GLY A 51 7.95 -0.48 -13.97
C GLY A 51 8.56 0.85 -13.56
N SER A 52 7.92 1.51 -12.60
CA SER A 52 8.40 2.77 -12.03
C SER A 52 8.99 2.55 -10.65
N VAL A 53 10.17 3.11 -10.39
CA VAL A 53 10.86 3.07 -9.11
C VAL A 53 10.73 4.43 -8.42
N PHE A 54 10.31 4.41 -7.17
CA PHE A 54 10.19 5.60 -6.33
C PHE A 54 11.32 5.63 -5.31
N GLU A 55 12.30 6.51 -5.52
CA GLU A 55 13.50 6.58 -4.69
C GLU A 55 13.28 7.27 -3.34
N SER A 56 12.27 8.13 -3.25
CA SER A 56 12.01 8.96 -2.06
C SER A 56 10.58 8.79 -1.57
N THR A 57 10.21 7.55 -1.26
CA THR A 57 8.91 7.21 -0.67
C THR A 57 9.06 6.92 0.81
N PHE A 58 8.26 7.57 1.64
CA PHE A 58 8.33 7.45 3.09
C PHE A 58 7.02 6.94 3.64
N ASN A 59 7.12 6.01 4.60
CA ASN A 59 5.98 5.58 5.37
C ASN A 59 5.63 6.64 6.44
N GLN A 60 4.35 6.74 6.76
CA GLN A 60 3.85 7.73 7.72
C GLN A 60 4.13 7.36 9.18
N ASN A 61 4.40 6.09 9.45
CA ASN A 61 4.70 5.57 10.78
C ASN A 61 5.62 4.35 10.66
N PRO A 62 6.65 4.21 11.51
CA PRO A 62 7.58 3.07 11.45
C PRO A 62 7.03 1.79 12.08
N VAL A 63 5.89 1.85 12.76
CA VAL A 63 5.25 0.70 13.44
C VAL A 63 4.23 0.05 12.52
N CYS A 64 4.17 -1.29 12.51
CA CYS A 64 3.39 -2.07 11.54
C CYS A 64 1.89 -1.74 11.54
N VAL A 65 1.21 -1.70 12.68
CA VAL A 65 -0.25 -1.46 12.74
C VAL A 65 -0.60 -0.07 12.19
N PRO A 66 -0.05 1.04 12.69
CA PRO A 66 -0.37 2.35 12.16
C PRO A 66 0.11 2.56 10.72
N ALA A 67 1.24 1.96 10.32
CA ALA A 67 1.69 2.01 8.93
C ALA A 67 0.68 1.34 7.99
N ARG A 68 0.19 0.16 8.35
CA ARG A 68 -0.80 -0.57 7.57
C ARG A 68 -2.14 0.15 7.54
N ALA A 69 -2.58 0.73 8.67
CA ALA A 69 -3.76 1.58 8.71
C ALA A 69 -3.64 2.78 7.75
N CYS A 70 -2.46 3.43 7.69
CA CYS A 70 -2.22 4.51 6.72
C CYS A 70 -2.30 4.01 5.27
N ILE A 71 -1.71 2.85 4.95
CA ILE A 71 -1.78 2.26 3.60
C ILE A 71 -3.22 1.91 3.24
N GLN A 72 -3.95 1.30 4.17
CA GLN A 72 -5.32 0.83 3.93
C GLN A 72 -6.32 1.97 3.75
N THR A 73 -6.17 3.05 4.52
CA THR A 73 -7.09 4.19 4.51
C THR A 73 -6.66 5.34 3.59
N GLY A 74 -5.39 5.40 3.20
CA GLY A 74 -4.81 6.55 2.51
C GLY A 74 -4.70 7.79 3.40
N ARG A 75 -4.81 7.66 4.73
CA ARG A 75 -4.85 8.75 5.70
C ARG A 75 -3.67 8.69 6.66
N TYR A 76 -3.31 9.83 7.23
CA TYR A 76 -2.27 9.91 8.26
C TYR A 76 -2.77 9.38 9.61
N THR A 77 -1.85 8.87 10.44
CA THR A 77 -2.13 8.34 11.79
C THR A 77 -2.97 9.30 12.64
N ARG A 78 -2.69 10.60 12.58
CA ARG A 78 -3.45 11.63 13.30
C ARG A 78 -4.90 11.79 12.86
N GLN A 79 -5.26 11.30 11.68
CA GLN A 79 -6.61 11.42 11.13
C GLN A 79 -7.49 10.24 11.51
N HIS A 80 -6.95 9.02 11.49
CA HIS A 80 -7.67 7.80 11.87
C HIS A 80 -7.40 7.35 13.31
N GLY A 81 -6.47 8.01 14.03
CA GLY A 81 -6.23 7.78 15.46
C GLY A 81 -5.37 6.56 15.81
N VAL A 82 -5.04 5.70 14.86
CA VAL A 82 -4.20 4.52 15.10
C VAL A 82 -2.74 4.95 15.15
N THR A 83 -2.22 5.19 16.33
CA THR A 83 -0.87 5.75 16.54
C THR A 83 0.16 4.71 16.93
N TYR A 84 -0.28 3.57 17.46
CA TYR A 84 0.57 2.46 17.90
C TYR A 84 -0.13 1.12 17.71
N MET A 85 0.47 0.03 18.20
CA MET A 85 -0.12 -1.31 18.15
C MET A 85 -1.31 -1.39 19.09
N GLU A 86 -2.41 -1.97 18.63
CA GLU A 86 -3.59 -2.22 19.39
C GLU A 86 -3.28 -3.09 20.64
N ASN A 87 -3.86 -2.74 21.77
CA ASN A 87 -3.73 -3.46 23.06
C ASN A 87 -2.29 -3.58 23.63
N VAL A 88 -1.30 -2.88 23.08
CA VAL A 88 0.06 -2.83 23.64
C VAL A 88 0.21 -1.74 24.71
N MET A 89 -0.52 -0.66 24.54
CA MET A 89 -0.67 0.38 25.57
C MET A 89 -2.15 0.50 25.91
N ASP A 90 -2.47 0.75 27.17
CA ASP A 90 -3.85 0.99 27.59
C ASP A 90 -4.51 2.04 26.68
N ASN A 91 -5.62 1.66 26.07
CA ASN A 91 -6.43 2.51 25.17
C ASN A 91 -5.84 2.86 23.79
N THR A 92 -4.96 2.05 23.19
CA THR A 92 -4.66 2.20 21.77
C THR A 92 -5.80 1.58 20.96
N PRO A 93 -6.62 2.39 20.26
CA PRO A 93 -7.71 1.87 19.45
C PRO A 93 -7.18 1.20 18.19
N GLY A 94 -7.87 0.18 17.70
CA GLY A 94 -7.75 -0.28 16.34
C GLY A 94 -8.30 0.75 15.34
N LEU A 95 -8.40 0.35 14.09
CA LEU A 95 -9.00 1.21 13.07
C LEU A 95 -10.49 1.41 13.39
N PRO A 96 -10.99 2.65 13.50
CA PRO A 96 -12.39 2.91 13.78
C PRO A 96 -13.32 2.36 12.70
N ASP A 97 -14.49 1.86 13.06
CA ASP A 97 -15.47 1.25 12.15
C ASP A 97 -15.96 2.19 11.04
N HIS A 98 -15.87 3.50 11.24
CA HIS A 98 -16.26 4.49 10.24
C HIS A 98 -15.16 4.79 9.21
N GLU A 99 -13.96 4.25 9.39
CA GLU A 99 -12.87 4.40 8.43
C GLU A 99 -13.04 3.40 7.28
N HIS A 100 -13.09 3.94 6.08
CA HIS A 100 -13.12 3.14 4.87
C HIS A 100 -11.70 2.81 4.40
N VAL A 101 -11.51 1.58 3.99
CA VAL A 101 -10.25 1.07 3.46
C VAL A 101 -10.34 0.94 1.94
N PHE A 102 -9.19 0.96 1.27
CA PHE A 102 -9.16 1.02 -0.20
C PHE A 102 -9.89 -0.15 -0.88
N TRP A 103 -9.94 -1.33 -0.27
CA TRP A 103 -10.68 -2.47 -0.82
C TRP A 103 -12.20 -2.30 -0.76
N ASP A 104 -12.75 -1.47 0.15
CA ASP A 104 -14.19 -1.14 0.14
C ASP A 104 -14.54 -0.35 -1.13
N TYR A 105 -13.69 0.60 -1.49
CA TYR A 105 -13.84 1.35 -2.74
C TYR A 105 -13.68 0.47 -3.98
N LEU A 106 -12.71 -0.45 -3.99
CA LEU A 106 -12.51 -1.40 -5.07
C LEU A 106 -13.71 -2.35 -5.20
N LYS A 107 -14.21 -2.87 -4.09
CA LYS A 107 -15.41 -3.70 -4.06
C LYS A 107 -16.64 -2.93 -4.57
N GLY A 108 -16.82 -1.70 -4.14
CA GLY A 108 -17.86 -0.80 -4.66
C GLY A 108 -17.74 -0.53 -6.16
N ALA A 109 -16.51 -0.54 -6.69
CA ALA A 109 -16.23 -0.45 -8.12
C ALA A 109 -16.37 -1.79 -8.87
N GLY A 110 -16.79 -2.88 -8.22
CA GLY A 110 -17.03 -4.18 -8.81
C GLY A 110 -15.81 -5.07 -8.98
N TYR A 111 -14.78 -4.88 -8.16
CA TYR A 111 -13.66 -5.82 -8.04
C TYR A 111 -13.97 -6.89 -6.99
N ASP A 112 -13.53 -8.11 -7.24
CA ASP A 112 -13.36 -9.11 -6.20
C ASP A 112 -12.09 -8.80 -5.43
N THR A 113 -12.19 -8.74 -4.10
CA THR A 113 -11.06 -8.36 -3.24
C THR A 113 -10.69 -9.51 -2.31
N ALA A 114 -9.40 -9.73 -2.13
CA ALA A 114 -8.85 -10.71 -1.19
C ALA A 114 -7.59 -10.16 -0.55
N ALA A 115 -7.33 -10.53 0.71
CA ALA A 115 -6.13 -10.20 1.42
C ALA A 115 -5.54 -11.44 2.10
N PHE A 116 -4.23 -11.58 2.08
CA PHE A 116 -3.51 -12.72 2.61
C PHE A 116 -2.30 -12.27 3.43
N GLY A 117 -1.95 -13.01 4.46
CA GLY A 117 -0.80 -12.77 5.31
C GLY A 117 -1.09 -11.77 6.44
N LYS A 118 -0.10 -10.94 6.75
CA LYS A 118 -0.17 -10.00 7.87
C LYS A 118 -0.96 -8.76 7.48
N ILE A 119 -2.17 -8.63 7.97
CA ILE A 119 -3.08 -7.52 7.67
C ILE A 119 -3.13 -6.52 8.84
N HIS A 120 -3.14 -7.02 10.07
CA HIS A 120 -3.40 -6.35 11.37
C HIS A 120 -4.79 -5.79 11.53
#